data_179667b881c18cf598b5a096afa12f3b
#
_entry.id   179667b881c18cf598b5a096afa12f3b
#
_cell.length_a   1.000
_cell.length_b   1.000
_cell.length_c   1.000
_cell.angle_alpha   90.00
_cell.angle_beta   90.00
_cell.angle_gamma   90.00
#
_symmetry.space_group_name_H-M   'P 1'
#
loop_
_entity.id
_entity.type
_entity.pdbx_description
1 polymer ?
#
loop_
_entity_poly.entity_id
_entity_poly.type
_entity_poly.pdbx_seq_one_letter_code
_entity_poly.pdbx_strand_id
1 'polypeptide(L)'
;MNSLLVTGASGFVGSAVLRALANAGNTPVILAGRRSDSVALAPGHRAVTLDLQDPALALPQGVRTVLHVAGEKRDTTRMAGVNHDGALRLVEAAARAGVRRFVHLSSVGVYGAPWCAGLVDERHAHAPRNAYEASKHAGELAVRERCAALGLSCMVLQPSNVLGLKPGHGWPLLGLARMVARGWFRHVRASDEAWVNYVALDDVAAALLTAVQNEQAQGVYIVNTPVPLRALTGWMASELGVPAPTRAIPAWLAWAAASAGAAGSALLRRELPVSPSRVRELSNTTRYDGSALTRELGFAYPVGIEQALRTLMQQYRREGLVPGVKAA
;
A
#
# COMPACT_ATOMS: atom_id res chain seq x y z
N MET A 1 -28.29 7.65 11.69
CA MET A 1 -26.82 7.46 11.83
C MET A 1 -26.27 6.95 10.50
N ASN A 2 -25.26 7.59 9.96
CA ASN A 2 -24.65 7.17 8.67
C ASN A 2 -23.81 5.92 8.93
N SER A 3 -24.22 4.76 8.46
CA SER A 3 -23.43 3.55 8.64
C SER A 3 -22.38 3.40 7.53
N LEU A 4 -21.14 3.18 7.95
CA LEU A 4 -20.00 2.87 7.10
C LEU A 4 -19.89 1.36 6.91
N LEU A 5 -19.82 0.88 5.67
CA LEU A 5 -19.49 -0.50 5.37
C LEU A 5 -18.03 -0.58 4.89
N VAL A 6 -17.24 -1.44 5.52
CA VAL A 6 -15.83 -1.67 5.17
C VAL A 6 -15.63 -3.08 4.67
N THR A 7 -15.20 -3.23 3.42
CA THR A 7 -14.76 -4.53 2.89
C THR A 7 -13.26 -4.72 3.12
N GLY A 8 -12.83 -5.96 3.28
CA GLY A 8 -11.40 -6.27 3.48
C GLY A 8 -10.86 -5.88 4.87
N ALA A 9 -11.73 -5.72 5.85
CA ALA A 9 -11.40 -5.32 7.23
C ALA A 9 -10.35 -6.23 7.90
N SER A 10 -10.36 -7.53 7.60
CA SER A 10 -9.35 -8.49 8.07
C SER A 10 -8.02 -8.40 7.31
N GLY A 11 -7.92 -7.58 6.25
CA GLY A 11 -6.71 -7.37 5.44
C GLY A 11 -5.65 -6.53 6.13
N PHE A 12 -4.53 -6.28 5.41
CA PHE A 12 -3.41 -5.47 5.90
C PHE A 12 -3.84 -4.02 6.16
N VAL A 13 -4.35 -3.34 5.15
CA VAL A 13 -4.83 -1.95 5.28
C VAL A 13 -6.12 -1.89 6.10
N GLY A 14 -7.06 -2.81 5.88
CA GLY A 14 -8.35 -2.82 6.59
C GLY A 14 -8.21 -2.90 8.11
N SER A 15 -7.24 -3.68 8.61
CA SER A 15 -6.99 -3.74 10.05
C SER A 15 -6.46 -2.42 10.64
N ALA A 16 -5.72 -1.64 9.86
CA ALA A 16 -5.27 -0.31 10.27
C ALA A 16 -6.44 0.71 10.27
N VAL A 17 -7.31 0.62 9.26
CA VAL A 17 -8.54 1.42 9.22
C VAL A 17 -9.40 1.17 10.45
N LEU A 18 -9.57 -0.10 10.87
CA LEU A 18 -10.35 -0.42 12.07
C LEU A 18 -9.73 0.15 13.34
N ARG A 19 -8.39 0.08 13.48
CA ARG A 19 -7.70 0.72 14.61
C ARG A 19 -7.91 2.23 14.63
N ALA A 20 -7.78 2.87 13.47
CA ALA A 20 -7.97 4.31 13.34
C ALA A 20 -9.42 4.73 13.66
N LEU A 21 -10.42 3.96 13.24
CA LEU A 21 -11.83 4.17 13.58
C LEU A 21 -12.08 4.02 15.07
N ALA A 22 -11.50 3.02 15.72
CA ALA A 22 -11.64 2.83 17.17
C ALA A 22 -11.06 4.01 17.96
N ASN A 23 -9.95 4.60 17.48
CA ASN A 23 -9.32 5.77 18.11
C ASN A 23 -10.09 7.08 17.86
N ALA A 24 -10.85 7.17 16.76
CA ALA A 24 -11.61 8.38 16.40
C ALA A 24 -13.00 8.48 17.09
N GLY A 25 -13.40 7.48 17.87
CA GLY A 25 -14.70 7.41 18.53
C GLY A 25 -15.71 6.50 17.81
N ASN A 26 -16.80 6.17 18.48
CA ASN A 26 -17.76 5.11 18.11
C ASN A 26 -18.61 5.41 16.86
N THR A 27 -18.01 5.49 15.69
CA THR A 27 -18.80 5.42 14.44
C THR A 27 -19.19 3.96 14.20
N PRO A 28 -20.48 3.61 14.13
CA PRO A 28 -20.91 2.25 13.83
C PRO A 28 -20.43 1.79 12.47
N VAL A 29 -19.72 0.66 12.44
CA VAL A 29 -19.13 0.11 11.20
C VAL A 29 -19.68 -1.27 10.93
N ILE A 30 -19.99 -1.54 9.67
CA ILE A 30 -20.35 -2.86 9.17
C ILE A 30 -19.10 -3.45 8.50
N LEU A 31 -18.54 -4.50 9.09
CA LEU A 31 -17.42 -5.22 8.55
C LEU A 31 -17.93 -6.28 7.57
N ALA A 32 -17.60 -6.11 6.29
CA ALA A 32 -18.10 -6.98 5.24
C ALA A 32 -16.95 -7.83 4.63
N GLY A 33 -17.15 -9.14 4.57
CA GLY A 33 -16.16 -10.03 3.99
C GLY A 33 -16.46 -11.51 4.24
N ARG A 34 -15.74 -12.41 3.57
CA ARG A 34 -15.90 -13.87 3.71
C ARG A 34 -15.56 -14.40 5.11
N ARG A 35 -14.75 -13.67 5.87
CA ARG A 35 -14.30 -14.02 7.23
C ARG A 35 -14.41 -12.80 8.14
N SER A 36 -15.48 -12.04 8.02
CA SER A 36 -15.72 -10.84 8.82
C SER A 36 -15.93 -11.17 10.30
N ASP A 37 -16.46 -12.34 10.61
CA ASP A 37 -16.64 -12.90 11.95
C ASP A 37 -15.33 -13.20 12.69
N SER A 38 -14.22 -13.39 11.94
CA SER A 38 -12.91 -13.59 12.54
C SER A 38 -12.24 -12.29 13.04
N VAL A 39 -12.87 -11.15 12.85
CA VAL A 39 -12.37 -9.84 13.29
C VAL A 39 -12.99 -9.51 14.64
N ALA A 40 -12.17 -9.16 15.62
CA ALA A 40 -12.66 -8.67 16.90
C ALA A 40 -13.49 -7.39 16.69
N LEU A 41 -14.74 -7.40 17.14
CA LEU A 41 -15.67 -6.30 16.97
C LEU A 41 -15.58 -5.36 18.18
N ALA A 42 -15.37 -4.07 17.92
CA ALA A 42 -15.58 -3.04 18.94
C ALA A 42 -17.10 -2.83 19.20
N PRO A 43 -17.49 -2.29 20.35
CA PRO A 43 -18.90 -1.97 20.64
C PRO A 43 -19.52 -1.14 19.51
N GLY A 44 -20.73 -1.52 19.09
CA GLY A 44 -21.45 -0.86 18.00
C GLY A 44 -21.06 -1.31 16.58
N HIS A 45 -20.01 -2.10 16.40
CA HIS A 45 -19.67 -2.71 15.12
C HIS A 45 -20.43 -4.02 14.90
N ARG A 46 -20.70 -4.36 13.65
CA ARG A 46 -21.26 -5.66 13.28
C ARG A 46 -20.55 -6.28 12.09
N ALA A 47 -20.46 -7.59 12.06
CA ALA A 47 -19.94 -8.34 10.92
C ALA A 47 -21.09 -8.80 10.02
N VAL A 48 -20.83 -8.82 8.71
CA VAL A 48 -21.71 -9.46 7.73
C VAL A 48 -20.86 -10.29 6.77
N THR A 49 -21.33 -11.50 6.48
CA THR A 49 -20.67 -12.32 5.46
C THR A 49 -21.00 -11.74 4.09
N LEU A 50 -19.96 -11.45 3.31
CA LEU A 50 -20.07 -10.91 1.97
C LEU A 50 -18.97 -11.47 1.09
N ASP A 51 -19.34 -12.14 0.00
CA ASP A 51 -18.39 -12.56 -1.02
C ASP A 51 -18.55 -11.68 -2.27
N LEU A 52 -17.47 -11.02 -2.66
CA LEU A 52 -17.42 -10.20 -3.86
C LEU A 52 -17.64 -11.00 -5.15
N GLN A 53 -17.49 -12.32 -5.10
CA GLN A 53 -17.72 -13.22 -6.24
C GLN A 53 -19.17 -13.72 -6.34
N ASP A 54 -20.00 -13.43 -5.33
CA ASP A 54 -21.42 -13.79 -5.34
C ASP A 54 -22.20 -12.89 -6.36
N PRO A 55 -22.83 -13.49 -7.39
CA PRO A 55 -23.65 -12.71 -8.33
C PRO A 55 -24.89 -12.08 -7.69
N ALA A 56 -25.37 -12.64 -6.57
CA ALA A 56 -26.51 -12.13 -5.78
C ALA A 56 -26.10 -11.15 -4.68
N LEU A 57 -24.89 -10.58 -4.74
CA LEU A 57 -24.37 -9.68 -3.73
C LEU A 57 -25.35 -8.55 -3.42
N ALA A 58 -25.69 -8.43 -2.14
CA ALA A 58 -26.55 -7.38 -1.61
C ALA A 58 -25.94 -6.76 -0.34
N LEU A 59 -26.20 -5.47 -0.12
CA LEU A 59 -25.76 -4.77 1.08
C LEU A 59 -26.87 -4.65 2.12
N PRO A 60 -26.52 -4.60 3.42
CA PRO A 60 -27.48 -4.30 4.47
C PRO A 60 -28.13 -2.93 4.26
N GLN A 61 -29.38 -2.79 4.72
CA GLN A 61 -30.08 -1.52 4.71
C GLN A 61 -29.40 -0.46 5.60
N GLY A 62 -29.49 0.82 5.20
CA GLY A 62 -28.99 1.96 5.95
C GLY A 62 -27.49 2.25 5.78
N VAL A 63 -26.76 1.52 4.91
CA VAL A 63 -25.39 1.86 4.53
C VAL A 63 -25.41 3.14 3.69
N ARG A 64 -24.65 4.14 4.11
CA ARG A 64 -24.48 5.39 3.35
C ARG A 64 -23.16 5.50 2.63
N THR A 65 -22.11 4.92 3.21
CA THR A 65 -20.76 4.96 2.66
C THR A 65 -20.18 3.56 2.58
N VAL A 66 -19.58 3.22 1.45
CA VAL A 66 -18.80 2.01 1.27
C VAL A 66 -17.32 2.39 1.20
N LEU A 67 -16.51 1.78 2.06
CA LEU A 67 -15.06 1.80 2.00
C LEU A 67 -14.56 0.45 1.47
N HIS A 68 -14.16 0.41 0.21
CA HIS A 68 -13.73 -0.80 -0.46
C HIS A 68 -12.20 -0.96 -0.41
N VAL A 69 -11.73 -1.74 0.57
CA VAL A 69 -10.30 -2.03 0.80
C VAL A 69 -9.94 -3.47 0.40
N ALA A 70 -10.95 -4.32 0.16
CA ALA A 70 -10.74 -5.70 -0.26
C ALA A 70 -10.05 -5.76 -1.62
N GLY A 71 -9.15 -6.72 -1.78
CA GLY A 71 -8.48 -7.01 -3.05
C GLY A 71 -7.67 -8.30 -2.97
N GLU A 72 -7.42 -8.91 -4.13
CA GLU A 72 -6.57 -10.08 -4.29
C GLU A 72 -5.25 -9.68 -4.95
N LYS A 73 -4.12 -10.12 -4.39
CA LYS A 73 -2.79 -9.81 -4.94
C LYS A 73 -1.86 -11.01 -5.06
N ARG A 74 -2.27 -12.19 -4.60
CA ARG A 74 -1.44 -13.39 -4.56
C ARG A 74 -1.89 -14.42 -5.59
N ASP A 75 -3.17 -14.66 -5.65
CA ASP A 75 -3.77 -15.66 -6.54
C ASP A 75 -4.18 -14.99 -7.86
N THR A 76 -3.33 -15.16 -8.88
CA THR A 76 -3.54 -14.55 -10.21
C THR A 76 -4.84 -15.01 -10.87
N THR A 77 -5.32 -16.23 -10.58
CA THR A 77 -6.56 -16.76 -11.14
C THR A 77 -7.81 -16.07 -10.59
N ARG A 78 -7.70 -15.47 -9.40
CA ARG A 78 -8.79 -14.78 -8.71
C ARG A 78 -8.74 -13.27 -8.83
N MET A 79 -7.61 -12.70 -9.31
CA MET A 79 -7.42 -11.24 -9.33
C MET A 79 -8.51 -10.52 -10.13
N ALA A 80 -8.83 -10.98 -11.34
CA ALA A 80 -9.87 -10.37 -12.16
C ALA A 80 -11.24 -10.45 -11.47
N GLY A 81 -11.61 -11.65 -11.00
CA GLY A 81 -12.92 -11.89 -10.36
C GLY A 81 -13.13 -11.12 -9.05
N VAL A 82 -12.05 -10.79 -8.31
CA VAL A 82 -12.15 -10.02 -7.06
C VAL A 82 -11.93 -8.53 -7.30
N ASN A 83 -10.86 -8.14 -8.01
CA ASN A 83 -10.44 -6.74 -8.12
C ASN A 83 -11.25 -5.96 -9.15
N HIS A 84 -11.79 -6.61 -10.20
CA HIS A 84 -12.63 -6.01 -11.23
C HIS A 84 -14.10 -6.40 -11.03
N ASP A 85 -14.49 -7.65 -11.31
CA ASP A 85 -15.89 -8.05 -11.31
C ASP A 85 -16.56 -7.87 -9.94
N GLY A 86 -15.82 -8.24 -8.87
CA GLY A 86 -16.29 -8.10 -7.50
C GLY A 86 -16.46 -6.65 -7.07
N ALA A 87 -15.52 -5.78 -7.49
CA ALA A 87 -15.63 -4.35 -7.23
C ALA A 87 -16.83 -3.73 -7.96
N LEU A 88 -17.06 -4.12 -9.22
CA LEU A 88 -18.21 -3.67 -10.01
C LEU A 88 -19.54 -4.12 -9.38
N ARG A 89 -19.67 -5.41 -8.99
CA ARG A 89 -20.86 -5.91 -8.28
C ARG A 89 -21.11 -5.15 -6.99
N LEU A 90 -20.04 -4.81 -6.27
CA LEU A 90 -20.15 -4.05 -5.02
C LEU A 90 -20.69 -2.63 -5.25
N VAL A 91 -20.26 -1.94 -6.32
CA VAL A 91 -20.80 -0.63 -6.71
C VAL A 91 -22.30 -0.74 -7.05
N GLU A 92 -22.69 -1.76 -7.82
CA GLU A 92 -24.09 -1.98 -8.17
C GLU A 92 -24.97 -2.31 -6.96
N ALA A 93 -24.46 -3.15 -6.05
CA ALA A 93 -25.16 -3.45 -4.80
C ALA A 93 -25.25 -2.21 -3.90
N ALA A 94 -24.22 -1.38 -3.88
CA ALA A 94 -24.21 -0.12 -3.16
C ALA A 94 -25.30 0.84 -3.68
N ALA A 95 -25.41 0.99 -4.99
CA ALA A 95 -26.44 1.81 -5.61
C ALA A 95 -27.86 1.31 -5.28
N ARG A 96 -28.10 -0.01 -5.39
CA ARG A 96 -29.38 -0.63 -5.00
C ARG A 96 -29.74 -0.41 -3.53
N ALA A 97 -28.75 -0.35 -2.64
CA ALA A 97 -28.92 -0.11 -1.21
C ALA A 97 -29.06 1.37 -0.84
N GLY A 98 -28.99 2.29 -1.79
CA GLY A 98 -29.08 3.74 -1.56
C GLY A 98 -27.81 4.35 -0.96
N VAL A 99 -26.66 3.73 -1.16
CA VAL A 99 -25.34 4.28 -0.81
C VAL A 99 -25.11 5.55 -1.61
N ARG A 100 -24.53 6.56 -0.99
CA ARG A 100 -24.24 7.85 -1.63
C ARG A 100 -22.75 8.03 -1.95
N ARG A 101 -21.87 7.38 -1.18
CA ARG A 101 -20.43 7.53 -1.31
C ARG A 101 -19.71 6.19 -1.41
N PHE A 102 -18.79 6.11 -2.35
CA PHE A 102 -17.93 4.94 -2.58
C PHE A 102 -16.45 5.36 -2.55
N VAL A 103 -15.70 4.87 -1.57
CA VAL A 103 -14.25 5.08 -1.47
C VAL A 103 -13.54 3.79 -1.85
N HIS A 104 -12.69 3.85 -2.87
CA HIS A 104 -11.99 2.69 -3.43
C HIS A 104 -10.48 2.77 -3.18
N LEU A 105 -9.92 1.71 -2.63
CA LEU A 105 -8.47 1.55 -2.50
C LEU A 105 -7.88 0.89 -3.74
N SER A 106 -7.19 1.67 -4.57
CA SER A 106 -6.43 1.22 -5.73
C SER A 106 -4.93 1.06 -5.40
N SER A 107 -4.04 1.40 -6.33
CA SER A 107 -2.58 1.34 -6.16
C SER A 107 -1.88 2.17 -7.23
N VAL A 108 -0.73 2.78 -6.93
CA VAL A 108 0.14 3.40 -7.95
C VAL A 108 0.65 2.41 -9.01
N GLY A 109 0.48 1.11 -8.79
CA GLY A 109 0.80 0.09 -9.79
C GLY A 109 0.04 0.25 -11.11
N VAL A 110 -1.12 0.92 -11.10
CA VAL A 110 -1.90 1.19 -12.33
C VAL A 110 -1.12 2.01 -13.36
N TYR A 111 -0.20 2.87 -12.91
CA TYR A 111 0.65 3.65 -13.81
C TYR A 111 1.69 2.79 -14.52
N GLY A 112 2.09 1.65 -13.95
CA GLY A 112 3.16 0.81 -14.51
C GLY A 112 4.44 1.60 -14.79
N ALA A 113 4.66 2.71 -14.07
CA ALA A 113 5.76 3.61 -14.34
C ALA A 113 7.12 2.90 -14.28
N PRO A 114 7.99 3.11 -15.27
CA PRO A 114 9.32 2.54 -15.22
C PRO A 114 10.13 3.16 -14.06
N TRP A 115 11.15 2.47 -13.62
CA TRP A 115 12.03 2.90 -12.52
C TRP A 115 12.77 4.24 -12.75
N CYS A 116 12.71 4.80 -13.95
CA CYS A 116 13.33 6.08 -14.35
C CYS A 116 12.32 7.11 -14.88
N ALA A 117 11.04 7.00 -14.52
CA ALA A 117 9.98 7.89 -15.05
C ALA A 117 10.03 9.32 -14.50
N GLY A 118 10.85 9.61 -13.48
CA GLY A 118 10.85 10.91 -12.83
C GLY A 118 9.64 11.12 -11.92
N LEU A 119 8.95 12.26 -12.02
CA LEU A 119 7.75 12.56 -11.24
C LEU A 119 6.50 12.04 -11.97
N VAL A 120 5.68 11.27 -11.26
CA VAL A 120 4.42 10.67 -11.73
C VAL A 120 3.28 11.19 -10.87
N ASP A 121 2.34 11.89 -11.46
CA ASP A 121 1.11 12.38 -10.84
C ASP A 121 -0.14 11.63 -11.35
N GLU A 122 -1.32 12.02 -10.88
CA GLU A 122 -2.59 11.38 -11.22
C GLU A 122 -2.99 11.53 -12.70
N ARG A 123 -2.32 12.40 -13.46
CA ARG A 123 -2.56 12.61 -14.90
C ARG A 123 -1.67 11.71 -15.77
N HIS A 124 -0.72 11.01 -15.15
CA HIS A 124 0.16 10.10 -15.88
C HIS A 124 -0.63 8.95 -16.52
N ALA A 125 -0.26 8.58 -17.75
CA ALA A 125 -0.94 7.49 -18.45
C ALA A 125 -0.81 6.15 -17.70
N HIS A 126 -1.89 5.39 -17.63
CA HIS A 126 -1.89 4.06 -17.02
C HIS A 126 -1.27 3.04 -18.00
N ALA A 127 -0.34 2.23 -17.52
CA ALA A 127 0.37 1.22 -18.31
C ALA A 127 0.75 0.00 -17.44
N PRO A 128 -0.22 -0.73 -16.87
CA PRO A 128 0.03 -1.84 -15.94
C PRO A 128 0.88 -2.93 -16.59
N ARG A 129 1.85 -3.49 -15.84
CA ARG A 129 2.89 -4.40 -16.36
C ARG A 129 2.76 -5.85 -15.88
N ASN A 130 1.87 -6.13 -14.97
CA ASN A 130 1.63 -7.47 -14.45
C ASN A 130 0.14 -7.70 -14.15
N ALA A 131 -0.24 -8.95 -13.89
CA ALA A 131 -1.63 -9.32 -13.65
C ALA A 131 -2.29 -8.55 -12.48
N TYR A 132 -1.55 -8.28 -11.40
CA TYR A 132 -2.06 -7.51 -10.28
C TYR A 132 -2.33 -6.05 -10.68
N GLU A 133 -1.36 -5.38 -11.29
CA GLU A 133 -1.49 -3.99 -11.76
C GLU A 133 -2.65 -3.88 -12.77
N ALA A 134 -2.73 -4.82 -13.72
CA ALA A 134 -3.82 -4.86 -14.71
C ALA A 134 -5.19 -5.05 -14.05
N SER A 135 -5.30 -5.95 -13.07
CA SER A 135 -6.57 -6.17 -12.37
C SER A 135 -7.00 -4.97 -11.51
N LYS A 136 -6.04 -4.28 -10.87
CA LYS A 136 -6.32 -3.04 -10.12
C LYS A 136 -6.72 -1.90 -11.04
N HIS A 137 -6.06 -1.76 -12.18
CA HIS A 137 -6.41 -0.76 -13.20
C HIS A 137 -7.82 -0.98 -13.76
N ALA A 138 -8.13 -2.21 -14.19
CA ALA A 138 -9.46 -2.55 -14.70
C ALA A 138 -10.54 -2.31 -13.63
N GLY A 139 -10.30 -2.72 -12.38
CA GLY A 139 -11.22 -2.50 -11.27
C GLY A 139 -11.44 -1.02 -10.96
N GLU A 140 -10.37 -0.22 -10.95
CA GLU A 140 -10.46 1.23 -10.75
C GLU A 140 -11.32 1.92 -11.81
N LEU A 141 -11.08 1.62 -13.10
CA LEU A 141 -11.86 2.17 -14.19
C LEU A 141 -13.33 1.78 -14.08
N ALA A 142 -13.61 0.49 -13.89
CA ALA A 142 -14.98 0.00 -13.75
C ALA A 142 -15.72 0.65 -12.56
N VAL A 143 -15.05 0.80 -11.41
CA VAL A 143 -15.64 1.48 -10.24
C VAL A 143 -15.95 2.94 -10.56
N ARG A 144 -15.02 3.69 -11.14
CA ARG A 144 -15.21 5.12 -11.46
C ARG A 144 -16.33 5.33 -12.45
N GLU A 145 -16.34 4.61 -13.57
CA GLU A 145 -17.36 4.69 -14.60
C GLU A 145 -18.73 4.31 -14.07
N ARG A 146 -18.81 3.21 -13.29
CA ARG A 146 -20.08 2.75 -12.75
C ARG A 146 -20.63 3.66 -11.67
N CYS A 147 -19.78 4.18 -10.78
CA CYS A 147 -20.20 5.19 -9.80
C CYS A 147 -20.76 6.44 -10.51
N ALA A 148 -20.08 6.94 -11.52
CA ALA A 148 -20.56 8.10 -12.29
C ALA A 148 -21.92 7.83 -12.96
N ALA A 149 -22.08 6.66 -13.60
CA ALA A 149 -23.34 6.27 -14.25
C ALA A 149 -24.51 6.10 -13.26
N LEU A 150 -24.23 5.74 -12.00
CA LEU A 150 -25.24 5.52 -10.97
C LEU A 150 -25.40 6.71 -10.00
N GLY A 151 -24.66 7.81 -10.22
CA GLY A 151 -24.74 9.01 -9.38
C GLY A 151 -24.14 8.86 -7.96
N LEU A 152 -23.23 7.92 -7.76
CA LEU A 152 -22.50 7.79 -6.52
C LEU A 152 -21.28 8.73 -6.50
N SER A 153 -21.07 9.46 -5.40
CA SER A 153 -19.81 10.17 -5.16
C SER A 153 -18.68 9.15 -5.02
N CYS A 154 -17.65 9.25 -5.85
CA CYS A 154 -16.56 8.30 -5.90
C CYS A 154 -15.22 8.96 -5.62
N MET A 155 -14.44 8.38 -4.71
CA MET A 155 -13.05 8.76 -4.47
C MET A 155 -12.15 7.52 -4.51
N VAL A 156 -11.06 7.61 -5.25
CA VAL A 156 -10.07 6.55 -5.39
C VAL A 156 -8.77 6.98 -4.73
N LEU A 157 -8.22 6.13 -3.87
CA LEU A 157 -6.90 6.34 -3.30
C LEU A 157 -5.91 5.32 -3.87
N GLN A 158 -4.78 5.80 -4.35
CA GLN A 158 -3.72 5.01 -4.97
C GLN A 158 -2.45 5.03 -4.09
N PRO A 159 -2.36 4.19 -3.06
CA PRO A 159 -1.15 4.12 -2.25
C PRO A 159 0.01 3.52 -3.04
N SER A 160 1.22 3.97 -2.69
CA SER A 160 2.47 3.35 -3.07
C SER A 160 2.75 2.11 -2.22
N ASN A 161 4.02 1.70 -2.05
CA ASN A 161 4.36 0.58 -1.20
C ASN A 161 4.02 0.89 0.27
N VAL A 162 3.03 0.22 0.82
CA VAL A 162 2.57 0.47 2.19
C VAL A 162 3.52 -0.18 3.19
N LEU A 163 4.11 0.64 4.06
CA LEU A 163 5.04 0.23 5.09
C LEU A 163 4.35 0.15 6.47
N GLY A 164 4.37 -1.02 7.07
CA GLY A 164 3.79 -1.26 8.39
C GLY A 164 3.89 -2.71 8.79
N LEU A 165 3.41 -3.02 9.99
CA LEU A 165 3.41 -4.36 10.56
C LEU A 165 1.99 -4.88 10.73
N LYS A 166 1.82 -6.15 10.42
CA LYS A 166 0.66 -6.93 10.78
C LYS A 166 1.09 -8.38 11.02
N PRO A 167 0.64 -9.02 12.09
CA PRO A 167 0.91 -10.44 12.30
C PRO A 167 0.55 -11.29 11.07
N GLY A 168 1.47 -12.17 10.66
CA GLY A 168 1.29 -13.04 9.50
C GLY A 168 1.54 -12.39 8.12
N HIS A 169 1.96 -11.13 8.04
CA HIS A 169 2.22 -10.42 6.76
C HIS A 169 3.70 -10.32 6.36
N GLY A 170 4.59 -11.00 7.04
CA GLY A 170 6.02 -10.92 6.80
C GLY A 170 6.64 -9.62 7.33
N TRP A 171 7.91 -9.44 7.07
CA TRP A 171 8.73 -8.37 7.63
C TRP A 171 9.23 -7.46 6.49
N PRO A 172 8.54 -6.33 6.21
CA PRO A 172 8.94 -5.44 5.12
C PRO A 172 10.32 -4.86 5.35
N LEU A 173 11.14 -4.75 4.32
CA LEU A 173 12.50 -4.21 4.37
C LEU A 173 13.50 -4.96 5.27
N LEU A 174 13.16 -6.14 5.83
CA LEU A 174 14.04 -6.88 6.74
C LEU A 174 15.40 -7.22 6.08
N GLY A 175 15.40 -7.61 4.81
CA GLY A 175 16.63 -7.87 4.08
C GLY A 175 17.54 -6.63 4.00
N LEU A 176 16.96 -5.47 3.72
CA LEU A 176 17.68 -4.19 3.67
C LEU A 176 18.19 -3.82 5.08
N ALA A 177 17.34 -3.92 6.09
CA ALA A 177 17.72 -3.64 7.48
C ALA A 177 18.91 -4.51 7.94
N ARG A 178 18.91 -5.80 7.59
CA ARG A 178 20.04 -6.70 7.89
C ARG A 178 21.33 -6.32 7.17
N MET A 179 21.23 -5.86 5.92
CA MET A 179 22.40 -5.38 5.16
C MET A 179 22.95 -4.09 5.77
N VAL A 180 22.10 -3.17 6.17
CA VAL A 180 22.51 -1.93 6.86
C VAL A 180 23.13 -2.26 8.21
N ALA A 181 22.50 -3.08 9.04
CA ALA A 181 22.99 -3.48 10.36
C ALA A 181 24.38 -4.14 10.33
N ARG A 182 24.68 -4.89 9.26
CA ARG A 182 25.99 -5.55 9.06
C ARG A 182 27.02 -4.66 8.35
N GLY A 183 26.68 -3.43 7.97
CA GLY A 183 27.56 -2.55 7.21
C GLY A 183 27.83 -3.04 5.76
N TRP A 184 26.99 -3.94 5.24
CA TRP A 184 27.16 -4.53 3.92
C TRP A 184 26.44 -3.74 2.82
N PHE A 185 25.48 -2.88 3.18
CA PHE A 185 24.76 -2.11 2.19
C PHE A 185 25.69 -1.12 1.47
N ARG A 186 25.51 -1.01 0.16
CA ARG A 186 26.21 -0.06 -0.70
C ARG A 186 25.19 0.61 -1.61
N HIS A 187 25.28 1.91 -1.73
CA HIS A 187 24.52 2.63 -2.73
C HIS A 187 25.01 2.30 -4.13
N VAL A 188 24.13 2.41 -5.12
CA VAL A 188 24.51 2.38 -6.52
C VAL A 188 24.78 3.82 -6.96
N ARG A 189 26.00 4.07 -7.51
CA ARG A 189 26.34 5.39 -8.05
C ARG A 189 25.68 5.53 -9.42
N ALA A 190 24.65 6.38 -9.48
CA ALA A 190 23.95 6.79 -10.69
C ALA A 190 24.13 8.30 -10.90
N SER A 191 23.72 8.82 -12.05
CA SER A 191 23.69 10.26 -12.34
C SER A 191 22.74 10.99 -11.39
N ASP A 192 21.62 10.37 -11.09
CA ASP A 192 20.55 10.94 -10.28
C ASP A 192 20.43 10.24 -8.92
N GLU A 193 19.84 10.91 -7.96
CA GLU A 193 19.55 10.35 -6.66
C GLU A 193 18.48 9.26 -6.77
N ALA A 194 18.72 8.13 -6.09
CA ALA A 194 17.75 7.05 -6.01
C ALA A 194 16.65 7.39 -5.00
N TRP A 195 15.40 7.15 -5.39
CA TRP A 195 14.21 7.41 -4.59
C TRP A 195 13.45 6.13 -4.30
N VAL A 196 12.78 6.10 -3.19
CA VAL A 196 11.85 5.04 -2.79
C VAL A 196 10.48 5.62 -2.53
N ASN A 197 9.47 4.85 -2.90
CA ASN A 197 8.06 5.23 -2.77
C ASN A 197 7.41 4.34 -1.73
N TYR A 198 7.34 4.85 -0.52
CA TYR A 198 6.67 4.21 0.60
C TYR A 198 5.67 5.17 1.24
N VAL A 199 4.65 4.61 1.84
CA VAL A 199 3.71 5.34 2.68
C VAL A 199 3.44 4.53 3.94
N ALA A 200 3.32 5.17 5.09
CA ALA A 200 3.02 4.49 6.33
C ALA A 200 1.60 3.88 6.29
N LEU A 201 1.45 2.68 6.84
CA LEU A 201 0.17 1.98 6.90
C LEU A 201 -0.91 2.82 7.59
N ASP A 202 -0.55 3.49 8.67
CA ASP A 202 -1.49 4.32 9.43
C ASP A 202 -1.81 5.64 8.70
N ASP A 203 -0.90 6.16 7.86
CA ASP A 203 -1.20 7.29 6.96
C ASP A 203 -2.20 6.90 5.85
N VAL A 204 -2.07 5.68 5.30
CA VAL A 204 -3.07 5.16 4.35
C VAL A 204 -4.44 5.02 5.02
N ALA A 205 -4.48 4.51 6.25
CA ALA A 205 -5.72 4.41 7.02
C ALA A 205 -6.32 5.80 7.28
N ALA A 206 -5.51 6.78 7.68
CA ALA A 206 -5.94 8.16 7.89
C ALA A 206 -6.48 8.80 6.60
N ALA A 207 -5.78 8.61 5.46
CA ALA A 207 -6.24 9.11 4.16
C ALA A 207 -7.59 8.51 3.74
N LEU A 208 -7.79 7.20 3.97
CA LEU A 208 -9.07 6.53 3.73
C LEU A 208 -10.19 7.09 4.61
N LEU A 209 -9.92 7.38 5.88
CA LEU A 209 -10.91 8.00 6.77
C LEU A 209 -11.21 9.44 6.37
N THR A 210 -10.22 10.23 5.98
CA THR A 210 -10.44 11.56 5.39
C THR A 210 -11.33 11.47 4.16
N ALA A 211 -11.09 10.48 3.28
CA ALA A 211 -11.93 10.23 2.13
C ALA A 211 -13.36 9.84 2.50
N VAL A 212 -13.59 9.07 3.56
CA VAL A 212 -14.92 8.71 4.07
C VAL A 212 -15.65 9.92 4.64
N GLN A 213 -14.96 10.77 5.37
CA GLN A 213 -15.53 11.93 6.08
C GLN A 213 -15.83 13.12 5.16
N ASN A 214 -15.03 13.31 4.11
CA ASN A 214 -15.19 14.41 3.16
C ASN A 214 -16.15 14.01 2.02
N GLU A 215 -17.45 14.19 2.22
CA GLU A 215 -18.49 13.79 1.25
C GLU A 215 -18.39 14.53 -0.09
N GLN A 216 -17.78 15.71 -0.11
CA GLN A 216 -17.62 16.53 -1.32
C GLN A 216 -16.41 16.13 -2.17
N ALA A 217 -15.39 15.50 -1.56
CA ALA A 217 -14.19 15.12 -2.28
C ALA A 217 -14.46 13.97 -3.25
N GLN A 218 -14.06 14.15 -4.49
CA GLN A 218 -14.16 13.15 -5.56
C GLN A 218 -12.85 13.09 -6.33
N GLY A 219 -12.68 12.07 -7.14
CA GLY A 219 -11.50 11.94 -8.00
C GLY A 219 -10.52 10.86 -7.55
N VAL A 220 -9.31 10.97 -8.05
CA VAL A 220 -8.22 10.02 -7.82
C VAL A 220 -7.08 10.74 -7.14
N TYR A 221 -6.50 10.13 -6.11
CA TYR A 221 -5.39 10.71 -5.36
C TYR A 221 -4.31 9.67 -5.07
N ILE A 222 -3.08 10.01 -5.41
CA ILE A 222 -1.91 9.23 -5.01
C ILE A 222 -1.65 9.45 -3.51
N VAL A 223 -1.40 8.36 -2.79
CA VAL A 223 -1.04 8.40 -1.37
C VAL A 223 0.40 7.93 -1.24
N ASN A 224 1.32 8.88 -1.20
CA ASN A 224 2.76 8.60 -1.20
C ASN A 224 3.57 9.76 -0.61
N THR A 225 4.66 9.40 0.05
CA THR A 225 5.70 10.34 0.51
C THR A 225 7.05 9.85 0.00
N PRO A 226 7.46 10.23 -1.23
CA PRO A 226 8.72 9.77 -1.79
C PRO A 226 9.89 10.27 -0.95
N VAL A 227 10.87 9.41 -0.68
CA VAL A 227 12.06 9.77 0.08
C VAL A 227 13.32 9.31 -0.64
N PRO A 228 14.44 10.05 -0.53
CA PRO A 228 15.72 9.60 -1.02
C PRO A 228 16.13 8.27 -0.34
N LEU A 229 16.63 7.33 -1.12
CA LEU A 229 17.14 6.06 -0.58
C LEU A 229 18.22 6.26 0.48
N ARG A 230 19.01 7.34 0.37
CA ARG A 230 20.02 7.70 1.37
C ARG A 230 19.40 8.09 2.70
N ALA A 231 18.30 8.84 2.68
CA ALA A 231 17.57 9.21 3.89
C ALA A 231 16.98 7.97 4.55
N LEU A 232 16.30 7.09 3.79
CA LEU A 232 15.73 5.84 4.29
C LEU A 232 16.78 4.98 5.00
N THR A 233 17.93 4.75 4.36
CA THR A 233 19.00 3.92 4.92
C THR A 233 19.73 4.60 6.08
N GLY A 234 19.79 5.94 6.08
CA GLY A 234 20.29 6.73 7.20
C GLY A 234 19.41 6.59 8.45
N TRP A 235 18.09 6.71 8.31
CA TRP A 235 17.15 6.48 9.41
C TRP A 235 17.23 5.04 9.95
N MET A 236 17.31 4.05 9.05
CA MET A 236 17.55 2.65 9.46
C MET A 236 18.82 2.51 10.29
N ALA A 237 19.92 3.07 9.83
CA ALA A 237 21.21 2.98 10.50
C ALA A 237 21.17 3.65 11.89
N SER A 238 20.54 4.81 11.99
CA SER A 238 20.34 5.53 13.25
C SER A 238 19.59 4.67 14.28
N GLU A 239 18.45 4.08 13.89
CA GLU A 239 17.66 3.23 14.79
C GLU A 239 18.36 1.91 15.13
N LEU A 240 19.17 1.40 14.23
CA LEU A 240 19.96 0.19 14.45
C LEU A 240 21.27 0.45 15.23
N GLY A 241 21.62 1.71 15.49
CA GLY A 241 22.84 2.12 16.21
C GLY A 241 24.12 1.82 15.43
N VAL A 242 24.08 1.90 14.10
CA VAL A 242 25.24 1.67 13.23
C VAL A 242 25.53 2.91 12.36
N PRO A 243 26.77 3.07 11.86
CA PRO A 243 27.09 4.16 10.96
C PRO A 243 26.23 4.13 9.69
N ALA A 244 25.77 5.32 9.24
CA ALA A 244 25.00 5.45 8.02
C ALA A 244 25.81 4.95 6.81
N PRO A 245 25.19 4.23 5.86
CA PRO A 245 25.85 3.76 4.65
C PRO A 245 26.23 4.95 3.75
N THR A 246 27.53 5.22 3.60
CA THR A 246 28.04 6.30 2.73
C THR A 246 28.70 5.78 1.47
N ARG A 247 29.12 4.50 1.47
CA ARG A 247 29.84 3.91 0.35
C ARG A 247 28.92 3.63 -0.83
N ALA A 248 29.40 3.92 -2.04
CA ALA A 248 28.69 3.64 -3.28
C ALA A 248 29.58 2.83 -4.24
N ILE A 249 28.96 1.94 -5.00
CA ILE A 249 29.59 1.17 -6.07
C ILE A 249 29.15 1.72 -7.43
N PRO A 250 30.01 1.68 -8.45
CA PRO A 250 29.64 2.04 -9.81
C PRO A 250 28.45 1.20 -10.32
N ALA A 251 27.54 1.81 -11.08
CA ALA A 251 26.35 1.11 -11.60
C ALA A 251 26.72 -0.13 -12.41
N TRP A 252 27.76 -0.06 -13.27
CA TRP A 252 28.19 -1.20 -14.08
C TRP A 252 28.59 -2.41 -13.20
N LEU A 253 29.27 -2.17 -12.06
CA LEU A 253 29.65 -3.24 -11.13
C LEU A 253 28.43 -3.84 -10.43
N ALA A 254 27.46 -3.00 -10.04
CA ALA A 254 26.20 -3.47 -9.47
C ALA A 254 25.44 -4.36 -10.46
N TRP A 255 25.36 -3.95 -11.72
CA TRP A 255 24.72 -4.73 -12.79
C TRP A 255 25.47 -6.02 -13.11
N ALA A 256 26.80 -6.01 -13.17
CA ALA A 256 27.60 -7.21 -13.36
C ALA A 256 27.38 -8.24 -12.24
N ALA A 257 27.42 -7.78 -10.98
CA ALA A 257 27.14 -8.62 -9.82
C ALA A 257 25.70 -9.17 -9.83
N ALA A 258 24.72 -8.37 -10.25
CA ALA A 258 23.33 -8.79 -10.36
C ALA A 258 23.13 -9.85 -11.45
N SER A 259 23.78 -9.71 -12.59
CA SER A 259 23.73 -10.70 -13.69
C SER A 259 24.39 -12.02 -13.27
N ALA A 260 25.54 -11.98 -12.61
CA ALA A 260 26.18 -13.16 -12.04
C ALA A 260 25.30 -13.83 -10.96
N GLY A 261 24.66 -13.01 -10.10
CA GLY A 261 23.72 -13.49 -9.10
C GLY A 261 22.48 -14.18 -9.70
N ALA A 262 21.95 -13.64 -10.79
CA ALA A 262 20.84 -14.26 -11.53
C ALA A 262 21.23 -15.61 -12.15
N ALA A 263 22.40 -15.69 -12.78
CA ALA A 263 22.93 -16.93 -13.33
C ALA A 263 23.18 -17.98 -12.23
N GLY A 264 23.79 -17.55 -11.10
CA GLY A 264 23.99 -18.40 -9.93
C GLY A 264 22.67 -18.90 -9.30
N SER A 265 21.64 -18.03 -9.25
CA SER A 265 20.32 -18.42 -8.76
C SER A 265 19.66 -19.50 -9.62
N ALA A 266 19.79 -19.38 -10.94
CA ALA A 266 19.28 -20.39 -11.89
C ALA A 266 20.01 -21.73 -11.73
N LEU A 267 21.36 -21.69 -11.58
CA LEU A 267 22.16 -22.89 -11.41
C LEU A 267 21.90 -23.59 -10.08
N LEU A 268 21.84 -22.83 -8.99
CA LEU A 268 21.68 -23.35 -7.62
C LEU A 268 20.22 -23.61 -7.24
N ARG A 269 19.25 -23.27 -8.10
CA ARG A 269 17.80 -23.30 -7.83
C ARG A 269 17.43 -22.63 -6.50
N ARG A 270 18.17 -21.58 -6.14
CA ARG A 270 18.00 -20.81 -4.91
C ARG A 270 18.18 -19.32 -5.21
N GLU A 271 17.27 -18.50 -4.70
CA GLU A 271 17.37 -17.04 -4.86
C GLU A 271 18.60 -16.49 -4.12
N LEU A 272 19.52 -15.88 -4.89
CA LEU A 272 20.65 -15.15 -4.34
C LEU A 272 20.25 -13.71 -4.00
N PRO A 273 20.90 -13.08 -3.01
CA PRO A 273 20.54 -11.76 -2.51
C PRO A 273 20.75 -10.61 -3.50
N VAL A 274 21.51 -10.84 -4.58
CA VAL A 274 21.77 -9.82 -5.60
C VAL A 274 21.10 -10.23 -6.90
N SER A 275 20.19 -9.40 -7.40
CA SER A 275 19.43 -9.65 -8.64
C SER A 275 19.23 -8.35 -9.42
N PRO A 276 19.00 -8.41 -10.74
CA PRO A 276 18.72 -7.23 -11.57
C PRO A 276 17.54 -6.40 -11.08
N SER A 277 16.49 -7.04 -10.54
CA SER A 277 15.34 -6.33 -9.96
C SER A 277 15.74 -5.47 -8.75
N ARG A 278 16.62 -5.98 -7.88
CA ARG A 278 17.11 -5.22 -6.73
C ARG A 278 18.01 -4.05 -7.13
N VAL A 279 18.90 -4.24 -8.13
CA VAL A 279 19.72 -3.12 -8.63
C VAL A 279 18.83 -2.04 -9.23
N ARG A 280 17.78 -2.44 -9.99
CA ARG A 280 16.80 -1.52 -10.53
C ARG A 280 16.06 -0.75 -9.43
N GLU A 281 15.64 -1.42 -8.37
CA GLU A 281 14.99 -0.79 -7.20
C GLU A 281 15.93 0.20 -6.50
N LEU A 282 17.19 -0.17 -6.30
CA LEU A 282 18.22 0.68 -5.66
C LEU A 282 18.71 1.84 -6.54
N SER A 283 18.34 1.87 -7.82
CA SER A 283 18.66 2.95 -8.78
C SER A 283 17.40 3.65 -9.27
N ASN A 284 16.25 3.45 -8.59
CA ASN A 284 14.98 4.02 -9.01
C ASN A 284 14.96 5.54 -8.83
N THR A 285 14.57 6.27 -9.89
CA THR A 285 14.41 7.73 -9.85
C THR A 285 12.93 8.15 -9.94
N THR A 286 12.01 7.20 -10.11
CA THR A 286 10.57 7.45 -10.16
C THR A 286 10.06 7.87 -8.79
N ARG A 287 9.28 8.96 -8.76
CA ARG A 287 8.61 9.48 -7.59
C ARG A 287 7.12 9.62 -7.90
N TYR A 288 6.27 9.09 -7.04
CA TYR A 288 4.84 9.33 -7.14
C TYR A 288 4.47 10.57 -6.33
N ASP A 289 3.79 11.54 -6.94
CA ASP A 289 3.42 12.81 -6.31
C ASP A 289 2.11 12.66 -5.52
N GLY A 290 2.22 12.55 -4.20
CA GLY A 290 1.07 12.52 -3.28
C GLY A 290 0.60 13.90 -2.83
N SER A 291 1.07 15.00 -3.42
CA SER A 291 0.78 16.37 -2.96
C SER A 291 -0.65 16.83 -3.22
N ALA A 292 -1.34 16.24 -4.21
CA ALA A 292 -2.72 16.60 -4.52
C ALA A 292 -3.64 16.38 -3.31
N LEU A 293 -3.48 15.29 -2.59
CA LEU A 293 -4.26 14.97 -1.39
C LEU A 293 -4.10 16.05 -0.29
N THR A 294 -2.87 16.52 -0.08
CA THR A 294 -2.58 17.62 0.86
C THR A 294 -3.14 18.95 0.36
N ARG A 295 -2.89 19.29 -0.89
CA ARG A 295 -3.29 20.58 -1.47
C ARG A 295 -4.80 20.75 -1.56
N GLU A 296 -5.53 19.72 -1.96
CA GLU A 296 -6.96 19.80 -2.24
C GLU A 296 -7.83 19.45 -1.03
N LEU A 297 -7.37 18.56 -0.16
CA LEU A 297 -8.14 18.09 0.99
C LEU A 297 -7.54 18.49 2.34
N GLY A 298 -6.43 19.21 2.37
CA GLY A 298 -5.74 19.57 3.60
C GLY A 298 -5.17 18.36 4.37
N PHE A 299 -5.00 17.22 3.69
CA PHE A 299 -4.51 16.02 4.36
C PHE A 299 -3.04 16.18 4.75
N ALA A 300 -2.77 15.97 6.02
CA ALA A 300 -1.40 15.82 6.52
C ALA A 300 -1.13 14.35 6.81
N TYR A 301 0.04 13.86 6.44
CA TYR A 301 0.47 12.49 6.75
C TYR A 301 0.82 12.43 8.26
N PRO A 302 -0.05 11.87 9.13
CA PRO A 302 0.10 12.04 10.59
C PRO A 302 1.29 11.28 11.18
N VAL A 303 1.75 10.23 10.52
CA VAL A 303 2.88 9.43 10.98
C VAL A 303 4.14 9.74 10.19
N GLY A 304 4.03 9.80 8.87
CA GLY A 304 5.17 9.95 7.98
C GLY A 304 6.06 8.70 7.91
N ILE A 305 6.84 8.62 6.83
CA ILE A 305 7.63 7.41 6.54
C ILE A 305 8.82 7.23 7.50
N GLU A 306 9.40 8.31 7.99
CA GLU A 306 10.52 8.24 8.94
C GLU A 306 10.06 7.58 10.24
N GLN A 307 8.97 8.05 10.83
CA GLN A 307 8.45 7.50 12.08
C GLN A 307 7.98 6.05 11.92
N ALA A 308 7.31 5.74 10.81
CA ALA A 308 6.91 4.37 10.50
C ALA A 308 8.12 3.42 10.39
N LEU A 309 9.19 3.89 9.75
CA LEU A 309 10.43 3.14 9.62
C LEU A 309 11.13 2.93 10.97
N ARG A 310 11.20 3.96 11.81
CA ARG A 310 11.75 3.89 13.17
C ARG A 310 11.01 2.84 13.99
N THR A 311 9.69 2.89 14.00
CA THR A 311 8.85 1.89 14.68
C THR A 311 9.12 0.47 14.18
N LEU A 312 9.29 0.32 12.86
CA LEU A 312 9.61 -0.97 12.24
C LEU A 312 10.98 -1.50 12.70
N MET A 313 12.01 -0.66 12.70
CA MET A 313 13.36 -1.05 13.15
C MET A 313 13.39 -1.42 14.64
N GLN A 314 12.68 -0.69 15.48
CA GLN A 314 12.52 -1.01 16.90
C GLN A 314 11.87 -2.38 17.10
N GLN A 315 10.83 -2.70 16.33
CA GLN A 315 10.21 -4.02 16.39
C GLN A 315 11.18 -5.12 15.94
N TYR A 316 11.97 -4.90 14.88
CA TYR A 316 12.96 -5.88 14.42
C TYR A 316 14.04 -6.15 15.48
N ARG A 317 14.42 -5.14 16.25
CA ARG A 317 15.33 -5.32 17.39
C ARG A 317 14.69 -6.13 18.50
N ARG A 318 13.44 -5.84 18.87
CA ARG A 318 12.68 -6.57 19.91
C ARG A 318 12.53 -8.05 19.58
N GLU A 319 12.28 -8.35 18.30
CA GLU A 319 12.13 -9.73 17.81
C GLU A 319 13.46 -10.43 17.51
N GLY A 320 14.60 -9.78 17.74
CA GLY A 320 15.93 -10.36 17.45
C GLY A 320 16.18 -10.62 15.95
N LEU A 321 15.44 -9.96 15.07
CA LEU A 321 15.50 -10.18 13.61
C LEU A 321 16.69 -9.50 12.94
N VAL A 322 17.25 -8.49 13.58
CA VAL A 322 18.47 -7.77 13.18
C VAL A 322 19.54 -7.93 14.26
N PRO A 323 20.84 -7.91 13.91
CA PRO A 323 21.91 -7.95 14.90
C PRO A 323 21.71 -6.84 15.94
N GLY A 324 21.78 -7.19 17.21
CA GLY A 324 21.81 -6.21 18.30
C GLY A 324 23.08 -5.36 18.20
N VAL A 325 22.99 -4.08 18.58
CA VAL A 325 24.18 -3.26 18.82
C VAL A 325 24.97 -3.95 19.95
N LYS A 326 26.21 -4.35 19.69
CA LYS A 326 27.13 -4.61 20.78
C LYS A 326 27.24 -3.31 21.55
N ALA A 327 26.80 -3.30 22.81
CA ALA A 327 27.12 -2.21 23.70
C ALA A 327 28.64 -2.00 23.64
N ALA A 328 29.04 -0.79 23.26
CA ALA A 328 30.43 -0.39 23.27
C ALA A 328 30.95 -0.30 24.70
#